data_01607204ca5865b3ad394a9542505915
#
_entry.id   01607204ca5865b3ad394a9542505915
#
_cell.length_a   1.000
_cell.length_b   1.000
_cell.length_c   1.000
_cell.angle_alpha   90.00
_cell.angle_beta   90.00
_cell.angle_gamma   90.00
#
_symmetry.space_group_name_H-M   'P 1'
#
loop_
_entity.id
_entity.type
_entity.pdbx_description
1 polymer ?
#
loop_
_entity_poly.entity_id
_entity_poly.type
_entity_poly.pdbx_seq_one_letter_code
_entity_poly.pdbx_strand_id
1 'polypeptide(L)'
;MKKRMFPRMMIALFLIWAMAPASPSGAADKLRYSCSNQILEAFGMDRINAFTKATGIEVDLYPSSSKSAVYRLMNDFSELAGSMHGLTYRDRGSGYMEIPFCTDPLAVIVNDRNRVKDISRKQIQAIFNKTITNWKEVGGPNQPIIVVVPEKTTSAYRNFEDMATSRREMRYDYVSKKSSDVIQAIQNMDWGISFITQAAISGKKRVKTVKVDGATVHDTGYPFVQTMYYITKGKPVGAAKAFIDFTLSDQGVAIMKKKGMIPITK
;
A
#
# COMPACT_ATOMS: atom_id res chain seq x y z
N MET A 1 30.64 12.53 -93.28
CA MET A 1 30.42 13.51 -92.15
C MET A 1 29.56 12.76 -91.07
N LYS A 2 30.20 12.32 -89.98
CA LYS A 2 29.51 11.62 -88.87
C LYS A 2 29.17 12.61 -87.77
N LYS A 3 27.89 12.82 -87.48
CA LYS A 3 27.40 13.62 -86.37
C LYS A 3 27.50 12.74 -85.09
N ARG A 4 28.32 13.23 -84.14
CA ARG A 4 28.36 12.60 -82.79
C ARG A 4 27.21 13.20 -81.94
N MET A 5 26.36 12.31 -81.49
CA MET A 5 25.27 12.60 -80.59
C MET A 5 25.77 12.41 -79.15
N PHE A 6 25.77 13.42 -78.29
CA PHE A 6 26.07 13.36 -76.88
C PHE A 6 24.81 12.99 -76.11
N PRO A 7 24.87 12.04 -75.18
CA PRO A 7 23.71 11.75 -74.31
C PRO A 7 23.58 12.80 -73.20
N ARG A 8 22.40 13.35 -73.08
CA ARG A 8 22.01 14.19 -71.96
C ARG A 8 21.89 13.34 -70.70
N MET A 9 22.78 13.56 -69.73
CA MET A 9 22.74 13.00 -68.39
C MET A 9 21.68 13.75 -67.57
N MET A 10 20.53 13.11 -67.31
CA MET A 10 19.51 13.62 -66.39
C MET A 10 20.00 13.36 -64.96
N ILE A 11 20.36 14.42 -64.25
CA ILE A 11 20.63 14.38 -62.78
C ILE A 11 19.27 14.40 -62.08
N ALA A 12 18.86 13.23 -61.56
CA ALA A 12 17.71 13.14 -60.65
C ALA A 12 18.14 13.63 -59.27
N LEU A 13 17.68 14.83 -58.89
CA LEU A 13 17.81 15.34 -57.53
C LEU A 13 16.85 14.52 -56.60
N PHE A 14 17.39 13.61 -55.85
CA PHE A 14 16.69 13.02 -54.73
C PHE A 14 16.61 14.02 -53.56
N LEU A 15 15.45 14.66 -53.39
CA LEU A 15 15.12 15.40 -52.18
C LEU A 15 14.94 14.40 -51.04
N ILE A 16 15.98 14.19 -50.23
CA ILE A 16 15.87 13.50 -48.96
C ILE A 16 15.12 14.43 -48.01
N TRP A 17 13.82 14.17 -47.84
CA TRP A 17 13.03 14.80 -46.81
C TRP A 17 13.47 14.21 -45.50
N ALA A 18 14.36 14.90 -44.78
CA ALA A 18 14.71 14.54 -43.40
C ALA A 18 13.45 14.73 -42.57
N MET A 19 12.78 13.62 -42.22
CA MET A 19 11.81 13.59 -41.13
C MET A 19 12.58 13.93 -39.84
N ALA A 20 12.50 15.17 -39.42
CA ALA A 20 12.90 15.55 -38.06
C ALA A 20 12.05 14.74 -37.09
N PRO A 21 12.64 14.10 -36.06
CA PRO A 21 11.85 13.46 -35.02
C PRO A 21 10.99 14.57 -34.40
N ALA A 22 9.67 14.35 -34.43
CA ALA A 22 8.74 15.22 -33.72
C ALA A 22 9.16 15.20 -32.25
N SER A 23 9.69 16.30 -31.76
CA SER A 23 9.90 16.50 -30.33
C SER A 23 8.53 16.37 -29.65
N PRO A 24 8.37 15.57 -28.64
CA PRO A 24 7.14 15.58 -27.86
C PRO A 24 7.09 16.94 -27.13
N SER A 25 6.42 17.92 -27.76
CA SER A 25 5.99 19.14 -27.09
C SER A 25 4.81 18.76 -26.20
N GLY A 26 5.12 18.32 -24.99
CA GLY A 26 4.16 18.15 -23.92
C GLY A 26 4.82 18.62 -22.64
N ALA A 27 4.21 19.57 -21.94
CA ALA A 27 4.51 19.77 -20.52
C ALA A 27 4.57 18.39 -19.88
N ALA A 28 5.64 18.07 -19.13
CA ALA A 28 5.80 16.78 -18.50
C ALA A 28 4.50 16.48 -17.76
N ASP A 29 3.80 15.41 -18.19
CA ASP A 29 2.53 15.03 -17.60
C ASP A 29 2.75 14.87 -16.10
N LYS A 30 2.05 15.66 -15.30
CA LYS A 30 2.16 15.62 -13.84
C LYS A 30 0.97 14.82 -13.30
N LEU A 31 1.25 13.74 -12.59
CA LEU A 31 0.21 12.93 -11.94
C LEU A 31 -0.25 13.59 -10.65
N ARG A 32 -1.50 13.97 -10.54
CA ARG A 32 -2.13 14.36 -9.27
C ARG A 32 -2.61 13.11 -8.52
N TYR A 33 -1.85 12.71 -7.52
CA TYR A 33 -2.09 11.49 -6.77
C TYR A 33 -2.44 11.78 -5.31
N SER A 34 -3.65 11.43 -4.89
CA SER A 34 -4.07 11.46 -3.49
C SER A 34 -4.01 10.06 -2.90
N CYS A 35 -3.43 9.89 -1.70
CA CYS A 35 -3.35 8.56 -1.11
C CYS A 35 -3.57 8.54 0.40
N SER A 36 -3.89 7.37 0.93
CA SER A 36 -3.86 7.12 2.36
C SER A 36 -2.46 7.33 2.92
N ASN A 37 -2.34 7.99 4.07
CA ASN A 37 -1.08 8.13 4.80
C ASN A 37 -0.41 6.77 5.05
N GLN A 38 -1.18 5.70 5.28
CA GLN A 38 -0.64 4.36 5.43
C GLN A 38 0.08 3.85 4.18
N ILE A 39 -0.44 4.17 2.98
CA ILE A 39 0.24 3.83 1.73
C ILE A 39 1.58 4.59 1.63
N LEU A 40 1.60 5.86 2.03
CA LEU A 40 2.84 6.63 2.07
C LEU A 40 3.80 6.09 3.14
N GLU A 41 3.33 5.75 4.33
CA GLU A 41 4.15 5.14 5.39
C GLU A 41 4.73 3.80 4.95
N ALA A 42 3.94 2.95 4.28
CA ALA A 42 4.36 1.63 3.82
C ALA A 42 5.43 1.71 2.70
N PHE A 43 5.26 2.59 1.73
CA PHE A 43 6.18 2.71 0.59
C PHE A 43 7.24 3.79 0.76
N GLY A 44 7.01 4.80 1.59
CA GLY A 44 7.77 6.04 1.58
C GLY A 44 7.70 6.71 0.20
N MET A 45 8.74 7.45 -0.17
CA MET A 45 8.87 8.05 -1.51
C MET A 45 9.50 7.11 -2.53
N ASP A 46 9.98 5.92 -2.13
CA ASP A 46 10.78 5.03 -2.99
C ASP A 46 10.08 4.71 -4.31
N ARG A 47 8.76 4.38 -4.24
CA ARG A 47 7.98 4.04 -5.43
C ARG A 47 7.77 5.26 -6.34
N ILE A 48 7.49 6.43 -5.77
CA ILE A 48 7.28 7.66 -6.51
C ILE A 48 8.58 8.09 -7.20
N ASN A 49 9.68 8.12 -6.46
CA ASN A 49 10.99 8.48 -7.00
C ASN A 49 11.44 7.54 -8.11
N ALA A 50 11.21 6.22 -7.93
CA ALA A 50 11.53 5.23 -8.96
C ALA A 50 10.66 5.41 -10.21
N PHE A 51 9.36 5.70 -10.05
CA PHE A 51 8.46 6.01 -11.16
C PHE A 51 8.90 7.26 -11.93
N THR A 52 9.11 8.36 -11.23
CA THR A 52 9.57 9.63 -11.87
C THR A 52 10.89 9.44 -12.60
N LYS A 53 11.84 8.70 -11.98
CA LYS A 53 13.13 8.38 -12.63
C LYS A 53 12.95 7.55 -13.91
N ALA A 54 12.01 6.60 -13.91
CA ALA A 54 11.79 5.70 -15.05
C ALA A 54 11.00 6.34 -16.20
N THR A 55 10.10 7.28 -15.90
CA THR A 55 9.14 7.80 -16.88
C THR A 55 9.29 9.27 -17.19
N GLY A 56 9.99 10.05 -16.35
CA GLY A 56 10.02 11.51 -16.41
C GLY A 56 8.76 12.19 -15.89
N ILE A 57 7.70 11.43 -15.54
CA ILE A 57 6.44 11.98 -15.05
C ILE A 57 6.59 12.39 -13.58
N GLU A 58 6.33 13.64 -13.26
CA GLU A 58 6.29 14.12 -11.88
C GLU A 58 5.00 13.67 -11.18
N VAL A 59 5.08 13.47 -9.85
CA VAL A 59 3.92 13.14 -9.04
C VAL A 59 3.65 14.23 -8.02
N ASP A 60 2.47 14.85 -8.15
CA ASP A 60 1.91 15.77 -7.16
C ASP A 60 1.16 14.96 -6.13
N LEU A 61 1.82 14.67 -5.00
CA LEU A 61 1.33 13.77 -3.98
C LEU A 61 0.55 14.52 -2.90
N TYR A 62 -0.66 14.06 -2.60
CA TYR A 62 -1.48 14.54 -1.50
C TYR A 62 -1.81 13.41 -0.52
N PRO A 63 -1.04 13.25 0.56
CA PRO A 63 -1.32 12.25 1.60
C PRO A 63 -2.48 12.69 2.50
N SER A 64 -3.37 11.74 2.83
CA SER A 64 -4.54 12.01 3.67
C SER A 64 -5.13 10.71 4.22
N SER A 65 -6.40 10.68 4.58
CA SER A 65 -7.12 9.43 4.84
C SER A 65 -7.57 8.78 3.52
N SER A 66 -7.82 7.46 3.52
CA SER A 66 -8.41 6.77 2.36
C SER A 66 -9.70 7.45 1.88
N LYS A 67 -10.57 7.85 2.80
CA LYS A 67 -11.82 8.55 2.47
C LYS A 67 -11.56 9.90 1.80
N SER A 68 -10.61 10.68 2.30
CA SER A 68 -10.24 11.96 1.71
C SER A 68 -9.58 11.80 0.34
N ALA A 69 -8.73 10.78 0.16
CA ALA A 69 -8.10 10.48 -1.13
C ALA A 69 -9.16 10.17 -2.20
N VAL A 70 -10.13 9.32 -1.88
CA VAL A 70 -11.25 9.00 -2.77
C VAL A 70 -12.14 10.22 -3.03
N TYR A 71 -12.45 11.01 -2.00
CA TYR A 71 -13.21 12.26 -2.16
C TYR A 71 -12.52 13.23 -3.14
N ARG A 72 -11.20 13.39 -3.05
CA ARG A 72 -10.44 14.25 -3.97
C ARG A 72 -10.52 13.76 -5.41
N LEU A 73 -10.44 12.45 -5.63
CA LEU A 73 -10.66 11.85 -6.96
C LEU A 73 -12.07 12.13 -7.48
N MET A 74 -13.10 11.95 -6.64
CA MET A 74 -14.50 12.16 -7.03
C MET A 74 -14.80 13.61 -7.40
N ASN A 75 -14.05 14.58 -6.86
CA ASN A 75 -14.19 16.00 -7.13
C ASN A 75 -13.10 16.56 -8.07
N ASP A 76 -12.46 15.70 -8.86
CA ASP A 76 -11.46 16.06 -9.89
C ASP A 76 -10.21 16.81 -9.35
N PHE A 77 -9.96 16.77 -8.02
CA PHE A 77 -8.73 17.28 -7.41
C PHE A 77 -7.52 16.35 -7.57
N SER A 78 -7.75 15.10 -7.96
CA SER A 78 -6.71 14.12 -8.31
C SER A 78 -7.20 13.21 -9.44
N GLU A 79 -6.25 12.57 -10.11
CA GLU A 79 -6.50 11.61 -11.22
C GLU A 79 -6.40 10.17 -10.75
N LEU A 80 -5.73 10.00 -9.61
CA LEU A 80 -5.53 8.70 -8.98
C LEU A 80 -5.74 8.82 -7.48
N ALA A 81 -6.47 7.88 -6.89
CA ALA A 81 -6.56 7.73 -5.45
C ALA A 81 -5.93 6.41 -5.01
N GLY A 82 -5.16 6.45 -3.90
CA GLY A 82 -4.66 5.28 -3.19
C GLY A 82 -5.44 5.05 -1.90
N SER A 83 -6.07 3.89 -1.76
CA SER A 83 -6.96 3.58 -0.64
C SER A 83 -6.59 2.25 0.02
N MET A 84 -6.76 2.19 1.34
CA MET A 84 -6.69 0.95 2.14
C MET A 84 -8.04 0.22 2.22
N HIS A 85 -9.06 0.75 1.57
CA HIS A 85 -10.40 0.18 1.50
C HIS A 85 -10.88 0.18 0.06
N GLY A 86 -11.63 -0.85 -0.33
CA GLY A 86 -12.34 -0.86 -1.61
C GLY A 86 -13.43 0.21 -1.64
N LEU A 87 -13.97 0.44 -2.82
CA LEU A 87 -15.13 1.33 -3.04
C LEU A 87 -16.37 0.79 -2.31
N THR A 88 -17.19 1.71 -1.83
CA THR A 88 -18.51 1.33 -1.32
C THR A 88 -19.40 0.82 -2.47
N TYR A 89 -20.46 0.08 -2.14
CA TYR A 89 -21.40 -0.41 -3.16
C TYR A 89 -21.96 0.73 -4.04
N ARG A 90 -22.24 1.89 -3.43
CA ARG A 90 -22.72 3.07 -4.15
C ARG A 90 -21.69 3.61 -5.14
N ASP A 91 -20.42 3.67 -4.72
CA ASP A 91 -19.35 4.25 -5.52
C ASP A 91 -18.96 3.35 -6.71
N ARG A 92 -19.06 2.02 -6.56
CA ARG A 92 -18.83 1.06 -7.65
C ARG A 92 -19.82 1.25 -8.82
N GLY A 93 -21.07 1.63 -8.54
CA GLY A 93 -22.07 1.92 -9.54
C GLY A 93 -21.91 3.25 -10.27
N SER A 94 -20.97 4.11 -9.84
CA SER A 94 -20.80 5.47 -10.33
C SER A 94 -19.64 5.65 -11.32
N GLY A 95 -19.19 4.58 -11.98
CA GLY A 95 -18.15 4.63 -13.02
C GLY A 95 -16.72 4.71 -12.49
N TYR A 96 -16.50 4.48 -11.20
CA TYR A 96 -15.17 4.34 -10.62
C TYR A 96 -14.69 2.90 -10.68
N MET A 97 -13.37 2.72 -10.89
CA MET A 97 -12.71 1.41 -10.90
C MET A 97 -11.78 1.29 -9.71
N GLU A 98 -11.80 0.13 -9.06
CA GLU A 98 -10.80 -0.25 -8.07
C GLU A 98 -9.86 -1.30 -8.66
N ILE A 99 -8.57 -1.08 -8.44
CA ILE A 99 -7.47 -1.91 -8.93
C ILE A 99 -6.66 -2.32 -7.71
N PRO A 100 -6.87 -3.54 -7.18
CA PRO A 100 -6.05 -4.03 -6.09
C PRO A 100 -4.62 -4.25 -6.60
N PHE A 101 -3.61 -3.79 -5.84
CA PHE A 101 -2.22 -3.89 -6.28
C PHE A 101 -1.30 -4.61 -5.31
N CYS A 102 -1.61 -4.59 -4.02
CA CYS A 102 -0.90 -5.40 -3.03
C CYS A 102 -1.74 -5.64 -1.79
N THR A 103 -1.31 -6.61 -1.01
CA THR A 103 -1.80 -6.82 0.36
C THR A 103 -0.69 -6.55 1.35
N ASP A 104 -1.08 -6.08 2.55
CA ASP A 104 -0.20 -5.81 3.67
C ASP A 104 -0.82 -6.45 4.92
N PRO A 105 -0.18 -7.47 5.49
CA PRO A 105 -0.68 -8.10 6.70
C PRO A 105 -0.65 -7.14 7.88
N LEU A 106 -1.72 -7.13 8.68
CA LEU A 106 -1.75 -6.51 10.00
C LEU A 106 -1.21 -7.52 11.01
N ALA A 107 0.08 -7.41 11.28
CA ALA A 107 0.77 -8.30 12.20
C ALA A 107 0.31 -8.07 13.63
N VAL A 108 -0.09 -9.12 14.32
CA VAL A 108 -0.23 -9.11 15.78
C VAL A 108 1.17 -9.12 16.37
N ILE A 109 1.48 -8.14 17.20
CA ILE A 109 2.81 -7.94 17.77
C ILE A 109 2.79 -7.96 19.29
N VAL A 110 3.86 -8.50 19.83
CA VAL A 110 4.15 -8.51 21.28
C VAL A 110 5.62 -8.15 21.52
N ASN A 111 5.98 -7.84 22.77
CA ASN A 111 7.38 -7.72 23.14
C ASN A 111 8.12 -9.05 22.89
N ASP A 112 9.38 -9.04 22.48
CA ASP A 112 10.18 -10.23 22.18
C ASP A 112 10.41 -11.12 23.41
N ARG A 113 10.34 -10.59 24.63
CA ARG A 113 10.37 -11.32 25.90
C ARG A 113 9.12 -12.15 26.16
N ASN A 114 7.99 -11.81 25.55
CA ASN A 114 6.77 -12.61 25.67
C ASN A 114 6.99 -13.99 25.04
N ARG A 115 6.68 -15.08 25.75
CA ARG A 115 6.94 -16.46 25.30
C ARG A 115 5.84 -17.02 24.41
N VAL A 116 4.70 -16.34 24.31
CA VAL A 116 3.58 -16.77 23.45
C VAL A 116 4.02 -16.68 21.98
N LYS A 117 3.76 -17.75 21.23
CA LYS A 117 4.19 -17.88 19.82
C LYS A 117 3.01 -17.94 18.85
N ASP A 118 1.86 -18.36 19.34
CA ASP A 118 0.64 -18.56 18.54
C ASP A 118 -0.59 -18.21 19.38
N ILE A 119 -1.54 -17.51 18.77
CA ILE A 119 -2.81 -17.12 19.41
C ILE A 119 -3.90 -17.35 18.38
N SER A 120 -4.96 -18.08 18.76
CA SER A 120 -6.07 -18.29 17.83
C SER A 120 -6.84 -17.00 17.57
N ARG A 121 -7.51 -16.91 16.41
CA ARG A 121 -8.37 -15.78 16.06
C ARG A 121 -9.45 -15.51 17.12
N LYS A 122 -10.02 -16.57 17.71
CA LYS A 122 -10.98 -16.45 18.83
C LYS A 122 -10.34 -15.82 20.07
N GLN A 123 -9.10 -16.20 20.40
CA GLN A 123 -8.36 -15.60 21.52
C GLN A 123 -7.97 -14.14 21.24
N ILE A 124 -7.56 -13.81 20.01
CA ILE A 124 -7.34 -12.42 19.58
C ILE A 124 -8.60 -11.58 19.82
N GLN A 125 -9.76 -12.06 19.34
CA GLN A 125 -11.03 -11.39 19.59
C GLN A 125 -11.31 -11.22 21.09
N ALA A 126 -11.08 -12.26 21.89
CA ALA A 126 -11.30 -12.22 23.33
C ALA A 126 -10.34 -11.28 24.07
N ILE A 127 -9.10 -11.16 23.61
CA ILE A 127 -8.11 -10.20 24.14
C ILE A 127 -8.54 -8.75 23.83
N PHE A 128 -8.88 -8.48 22.57
CA PHE A 128 -9.24 -7.12 22.15
C PHE A 128 -10.66 -6.69 22.57
N ASN A 129 -11.48 -7.59 23.10
CA ASN A 129 -12.73 -7.25 23.79
C ASN A 129 -12.62 -7.31 25.32
N LYS A 130 -11.41 -7.60 25.86
CA LYS A 130 -11.12 -7.74 27.30
C LYS A 130 -11.87 -8.89 28.02
N THR A 131 -12.23 -9.95 27.29
CA THR A 131 -12.74 -11.19 27.90
C THR A 131 -11.58 -12.06 28.39
N ILE A 132 -10.45 -12.08 27.66
CA ILE A 132 -9.16 -12.62 28.09
C ILE A 132 -8.28 -11.45 28.50
N THR A 133 -7.80 -11.45 29.74
CA THR A 133 -7.03 -10.35 30.33
C THR A 133 -5.68 -10.77 30.90
N ASN A 134 -5.40 -12.06 30.92
CA ASN A 134 -4.15 -12.61 31.46
C ASN A 134 -3.48 -13.55 30.43
N TRP A 135 -2.18 -13.39 30.25
CA TRP A 135 -1.41 -14.21 29.30
C TRP A 135 -1.49 -15.72 29.58
N LYS A 136 -1.69 -16.13 30.85
CA LYS A 136 -1.87 -17.55 31.21
C LYS A 136 -3.04 -18.23 30.49
N GLU A 137 -4.07 -17.44 30.11
CA GLU A 137 -5.26 -17.97 29.43
C GLU A 137 -4.98 -18.33 27.95
N VAL A 138 -3.84 -17.90 27.43
CA VAL A 138 -3.37 -18.20 26.08
C VAL A 138 -2.01 -18.90 26.08
N GLY A 139 -1.67 -19.60 27.19
CA GLY A 139 -0.43 -20.37 27.28
C GLY A 139 0.83 -19.59 27.64
N GLY A 140 0.67 -18.36 28.06
CA GLY A 140 1.75 -17.49 28.52
C GLY A 140 1.93 -17.48 30.04
N PRO A 141 2.76 -16.59 30.58
CA PRO A 141 2.97 -16.42 32.02
C PRO A 141 1.74 -15.82 32.71
N ASN A 142 1.67 -15.96 34.03
CA ASN A 142 0.63 -15.32 34.83
C ASN A 142 0.88 -13.83 34.97
N GLN A 143 0.57 -13.07 33.90
CA GLN A 143 0.77 -11.64 33.78
C GLN A 143 -0.41 -10.99 33.06
N PRO A 144 -0.79 -9.73 33.39
CA PRO A 144 -1.88 -9.03 32.73
C PRO A 144 -1.55 -8.77 31.25
N ILE A 145 -2.55 -8.81 30.38
CA ILE A 145 -2.43 -8.38 28.99
C ILE A 145 -2.69 -6.88 28.91
N ILE A 146 -1.71 -6.13 28.41
CA ILE A 146 -1.80 -4.68 28.15
C ILE A 146 -2.09 -4.49 26.66
N VAL A 147 -3.30 -4.06 26.33
CA VAL A 147 -3.72 -3.85 24.94
C VAL A 147 -3.41 -2.43 24.51
N VAL A 148 -2.57 -2.29 23.48
CA VAL A 148 -2.23 -1.00 22.84
C VAL A 148 -2.85 -1.01 21.45
N VAL A 149 -3.46 0.10 21.05
CA VAL A 149 -4.05 0.22 19.70
C VAL A 149 -3.60 1.53 19.03
N PRO A 150 -3.51 1.59 17.69
CA PRO A 150 -3.40 2.86 16.98
C PRO A 150 -4.71 3.64 17.10
N GLU A 151 -4.71 4.93 16.77
CA GLU A 151 -5.93 5.76 16.79
C GLU A 151 -7.05 5.16 15.92
N LYS A 152 -8.30 5.29 16.36
CA LYS A 152 -9.51 4.82 15.66
C LYS A 152 -9.69 5.42 14.25
N THR A 153 -9.08 6.57 14.00
CA THR A 153 -9.10 7.24 12.70
C THR A 153 -8.22 6.55 11.65
N THR A 154 -7.29 5.70 12.08
CA THR A 154 -6.37 4.99 11.18
C THR A 154 -7.08 3.83 10.45
N SER A 155 -6.66 3.58 9.21
CA SER A 155 -7.19 2.41 8.48
C SER A 155 -6.76 1.09 9.12
N ALA A 156 -5.57 1.04 9.75
CA ALA A 156 -5.11 -0.15 10.48
C ALA A 156 -6.08 -0.52 11.60
N TYR A 157 -6.50 0.46 12.41
CA TYR A 157 -7.49 0.21 13.46
C TYR A 157 -8.80 -0.35 12.89
N ARG A 158 -9.37 0.31 11.89
CA ARG A 158 -10.66 -0.07 11.30
C ARG A 158 -10.60 -1.44 10.62
N ASN A 159 -9.54 -1.69 9.84
CA ASN A 159 -9.38 -2.97 9.16
C ASN A 159 -9.19 -4.12 10.18
N PHE A 160 -8.39 -3.89 11.23
CA PHE A 160 -8.20 -4.90 12.26
C PHE A 160 -9.48 -5.15 13.07
N GLU A 161 -10.21 -4.09 13.44
CA GLU A 161 -11.51 -4.20 14.12
C GLU A 161 -12.50 -5.01 13.28
N ASP A 162 -12.62 -4.73 11.98
CA ASP A 162 -13.49 -5.48 11.06
C ASP A 162 -13.13 -6.96 11.01
N MET A 163 -11.84 -7.29 10.91
CA MET A 163 -11.35 -8.65 10.73
C MET A 163 -11.26 -9.45 12.04
N ALA A 164 -10.81 -8.81 13.11
CA ALA A 164 -10.52 -9.50 14.38
C ALA A 164 -11.73 -9.54 15.32
N THR A 165 -12.55 -8.48 15.36
CA THR A 165 -13.64 -8.37 16.33
C THR A 165 -15.03 -8.42 15.71
N SER A 166 -15.12 -8.67 14.40
CA SER A 166 -16.40 -8.66 13.65
C SER A 166 -17.16 -7.34 13.81
N ARG A 167 -16.44 -6.22 13.74
CA ARG A 167 -16.93 -4.84 13.91
C ARG A 167 -17.42 -4.49 15.31
N ARG A 168 -17.07 -5.28 16.31
CA ARG A 168 -17.31 -4.88 17.69
C ARG A 168 -16.17 -3.97 18.13
N GLU A 169 -16.52 -2.88 18.82
CA GLU A 169 -15.54 -1.94 19.32
C GLU A 169 -14.48 -2.62 20.22
N MET A 170 -13.21 -2.38 19.87
CA MET A 170 -12.08 -2.89 20.65
C MET A 170 -11.97 -2.16 21.99
N ARG A 171 -11.65 -2.92 23.05
CA ARG A 171 -11.30 -2.41 24.38
C ARG A 171 -9.79 -2.47 24.55
N TYR A 172 -9.19 -1.38 25.01
CA TYR A 172 -7.75 -1.24 25.11
C TYR A 172 -7.36 -0.44 26.35
N ASP A 173 -6.08 -0.52 26.69
CA ASP A 173 -5.49 0.23 27.81
C ASP A 173 -4.86 1.55 27.32
N TYR A 174 -4.24 1.53 26.14
CA TYR A 174 -3.52 2.68 25.57
C TYR A 174 -3.82 2.89 24.09
N VAL A 175 -3.83 4.16 23.67
CA VAL A 175 -3.94 4.59 22.28
C VAL A 175 -2.65 5.27 21.85
N SER A 176 -2.12 4.92 20.71
CA SER A 176 -0.91 5.53 20.12
C SER A 176 -1.25 6.29 18.85
N LYS A 177 -0.80 7.54 18.74
CA LYS A 177 -1.14 8.44 17.61
C LYS A 177 -0.46 8.03 16.31
N LYS A 178 0.75 7.47 16.38
CA LYS A 178 1.55 7.09 15.22
C LYS A 178 1.94 5.62 15.27
N SER A 179 2.20 5.02 14.13
CA SER A 179 2.71 3.65 14.01
C SER A 179 4.02 3.44 14.79
N SER A 180 4.92 4.44 14.77
CA SER A 180 6.15 4.42 15.57
C SER A 180 5.91 4.31 17.06
N ASP A 181 4.87 4.99 17.55
CA ASP A 181 4.53 5.04 18.98
C ASP A 181 3.94 3.69 19.43
N VAL A 182 3.17 3.00 18.56
CA VAL A 182 2.72 1.62 18.80
C VAL A 182 3.90 0.69 19.01
N ILE A 183 4.89 0.74 18.12
CA ILE A 183 6.09 -0.09 18.20
C ILE A 183 6.85 0.23 19.50
N GLN A 184 7.08 1.50 19.79
CA GLN A 184 7.78 1.93 21.00
C GLN A 184 7.04 1.49 22.27
N ALA A 185 5.71 1.57 22.30
CA ALA A 185 4.92 1.09 23.44
C ALA A 185 5.15 -0.41 23.67
N ILE A 186 5.07 -1.23 22.62
CA ILE A 186 5.30 -2.69 22.72
C ILE A 186 6.76 -3.01 23.09
N GLN A 187 7.73 -2.24 22.61
CA GLN A 187 9.14 -2.39 23.01
C GLN A 187 9.37 -2.16 24.51
N ASN A 188 8.58 -1.30 25.13
CA ASN A 188 8.71 -0.92 26.54
C ASN A 188 7.74 -1.63 27.50
N MET A 189 6.79 -2.39 26.96
CA MET A 189 5.78 -3.14 27.73
C MET A 189 5.95 -4.63 27.52
N ASP A 190 6.63 -5.33 28.43
CA ASP A 190 6.92 -6.77 28.32
C ASP A 190 5.64 -7.63 28.10
N TRP A 191 4.49 -7.17 28.60
CA TRP A 191 3.19 -7.86 28.52
C TRP A 191 2.21 -7.17 27.56
N GLY A 192 2.71 -6.28 26.71
CA GLY A 192 1.93 -5.57 25.71
C GLY A 192 1.57 -6.46 24.52
N ILE A 193 0.39 -6.20 23.96
CA ILE A 193 -0.07 -6.71 22.65
C ILE A 193 -0.60 -5.57 21.82
N SER A 194 -0.34 -5.61 20.54
CA SER A 194 -0.90 -4.67 19.57
C SER A 194 -0.99 -5.31 18.18
N PHE A 195 -1.37 -4.53 17.20
CA PHE A 195 -1.32 -4.88 15.78
C PHE A 195 -0.82 -3.69 14.97
N ILE A 196 -0.14 -3.99 13.87
CA ILE A 196 0.41 -2.96 12.98
C ILE A 196 0.72 -3.58 11.61
N THR A 197 0.89 -2.76 10.58
CA THR A 197 1.30 -3.25 9.27
C THR A 197 2.66 -3.95 9.34
N GLN A 198 2.80 -5.08 8.66
CA GLN A 198 4.05 -5.84 8.61
C GLN A 198 5.23 -4.98 8.10
N ALA A 199 4.96 -4.09 7.16
CA ALA A 199 5.97 -3.17 6.63
C ALA A 199 6.61 -2.28 7.71
N ALA A 200 5.85 -1.90 8.76
CA ALA A 200 6.33 -1.00 9.81
C ALA A 200 7.28 -1.67 10.82
N ILE A 201 7.19 -2.99 10.98
CA ILE A 201 8.00 -3.73 11.98
C ILE A 201 9.26 -4.38 11.41
N SER A 202 9.44 -4.37 10.09
CA SER A 202 10.63 -4.94 9.45
C SER A 202 11.92 -4.34 10.02
N GLY A 203 12.82 -5.19 10.54
CA GLY A 203 14.09 -4.77 11.15
C GLY A 203 13.97 -4.12 12.55
N LYS A 204 12.79 -4.06 13.17
CA LYS A 204 12.64 -3.53 14.52
C LYS A 204 13.06 -4.55 15.57
N LYS A 205 13.84 -4.08 16.58
CA LYS A 205 14.28 -4.89 17.73
C LYS A 205 13.23 -4.84 18.84
N ARG A 206 13.28 -5.79 19.80
CA ARG A 206 12.42 -5.87 20.99
C ARG A 206 10.93 -5.98 20.71
N VAL A 207 10.55 -6.33 19.49
CA VAL A 207 9.18 -6.62 19.08
C VAL A 207 9.19 -7.82 18.15
N LYS A 208 8.20 -8.69 18.29
CA LYS A 208 8.03 -9.84 17.40
C LYS A 208 6.57 -10.03 17.01
N THR A 209 6.35 -10.69 15.89
CA THR A 209 5.03 -11.13 15.45
C THR A 209 4.65 -12.43 16.15
N VAL A 210 3.35 -12.60 16.37
CA VAL A 210 2.75 -13.84 16.86
C VAL A 210 2.01 -14.50 15.70
N LYS A 211 2.09 -15.82 15.60
CA LYS A 211 1.24 -16.58 14.66
C LYS A 211 -0.21 -16.43 15.04
N VAL A 212 -1.09 -16.50 14.06
CA VAL A 212 -2.53 -16.53 14.28
C VAL A 212 -3.11 -17.78 13.61
N ASP A 213 -3.74 -18.64 14.40
CA ASP A 213 -4.22 -19.94 13.96
C ASP A 213 -3.10 -20.78 13.26
N GLY A 214 -1.87 -20.70 13.78
CA GLY A 214 -0.70 -21.39 13.23
C GLY A 214 -0.03 -20.66 12.05
N ALA A 215 -0.68 -19.67 11.44
CA ALA A 215 -0.16 -18.95 10.28
C ALA A 215 0.73 -17.76 10.69
N THR A 216 1.85 -17.59 10.00
CA THR A 216 2.69 -16.38 10.08
C THR A 216 2.16 -15.30 9.16
N VAL A 217 2.60 -14.06 9.34
CA VAL A 217 2.25 -12.92 8.47
C VAL A 217 2.65 -13.11 6.99
N HIS A 218 3.49 -14.09 6.69
CA HIS A 218 3.95 -14.41 5.32
C HIS A 218 3.16 -15.55 4.68
N ASP A 219 2.30 -16.22 5.43
CA ASP A 219 1.53 -17.34 4.93
C ASP A 219 0.21 -16.86 4.30
N THR A 220 -0.19 -17.49 3.20
CA THR A 220 -1.45 -17.17 2.49
C THR A 220 -2.70 -17.33 3.38
N GLY A 221 -2.61 -18.15 4.42
CA GLY A 221 -3.68 -18.38 5.40
C GLY A 221 -3.73 -17.38 6.56
N TYR A 222 -2.84 -16.37 6.60
CA TYR A 222 -2.88 -15.37 7.65
C TYR A 222 -4.19 -14.57 7.62
N PRO A 223 -4.93 -14.46 8.74
CA PRO A 223 -6.32 -13.97 8.67
C PRO A 223 -6.48 -12.47 8.60
N PHE A 224 -5.47 -11.69 9.01
CA PHE A 224 -5.57 -10.23 9.11
C PHE A 224 -4.79 -9.55 8.00
N VAL A 225 -5.34 -9.59 6.79
CA VAL A 225 -4.69 -9.04 5.59
C VAL A 225 -5.52 -7.90 5.03
N GLN A 226 -4.94 -6.72 4.94
CA GLN A 226 -5.55 -5.57 4.29
C GLN A 226 -5.09 -5.45 2.84
N THR A 227 -5.99 -5.01 1.98
CA THR A 227 -5.70 -4.81 0.55
C THR A 227 -5.56 -3.32 0.26
N MET A 228 -4.56 -2.97 -0.53
CA MET A 228 -4.35 -1.63 -1.06
C MET A 228 -4.89 -1.54 -2.48
N TYR A 229 -5.62 -0.48 -2.74
CA TYR A 229 -6.27 -0.24 -4.02
C TYR A 229 -5.81 1.07 -4.64
N TYR A 230 -5.66 1.07 -5.95
CA TYR A 230 -5.82 2.27 -6.74
C TYR A 230 -7.28 2.43 -7.13
N ILE A 231 -7.74 3.67 -7.15
CA ILE A 231 -9.09 4.02 -7.60
C ILE A 231 -8.94 5.08 -8.68
N THR A 232 -9.64 4.88 -9.79
CA THR A 232 -9.68 5.79 -10.93
C THR A 232 -11.12 6.07 -11.36
N LYS A 233 -11.34 7.17 -12.07
CA LYS A 233 -12.60 7.48 -12.74
C LYS A 233 -12.59 6.79 -14.10
N GLY A 234 -13.31 5.69 -14.23
CA GLY A 234 -13.27 4.83 -15.41
C GLY A 234 -11.93 4.08 -15.57
N LYS A 235 -11.67 3.61 -16.78
CA LYS A 235 -10.41 2.94 -17.12
C LYS A 235 -9.23 3.91 -16.95
N PRO A 236 -8.12 3.47 -16.32
CA PRO A 236 -6.96 4.34 -16.16
C PRO A 236 -6.37 4.74 -17.51
N VAL A 237 -6.03 6.03 -17.63
CA VAL A 237 -5.42 6.63 -18.82
C VAL A 237 -4.25 7.54 -18.41
N GLY A 238 -3.43 7.97 -19.37
CA GLY A 238 -2.36 8.96 -19.17
C GLY A 238 -1.40 8.62 -18.04
N ALA A 239 -1.05 9.62 -17.24
CA ALA A 239 -0.11 9.49 -16.12
C ALA A 239 -0.61 8.52 -15.02
N ALA A 240 -1.92 8.45 -14.76
CA ALA A 240 -2.49 7.50 -13.81
C ALA A 240 -2.28 6.05 -14.27
N LYS A 241 -2.52 5.76 -15.56
CA LYS A 241 -2.24 4.43 -16.13
C LYS A 241 -0.76 4.09 -16.05
N ALA A 242 0.12 5.01 -16.43
CA ALA A 242 1.56 4.80 -16.37
C ALA A 242 2.04 4.48 -14.94
N PHE A 243 1.51 5.16 -13.92
CA PHE A 243 1.85 4.90 -12.53
C PHE A 243 1.34 3.53 -12.04
N ILE A 244 0.14 3.13 -12.44
CA ILE A 244 -0.42 1.82 -12.12
C ILE A 244 0.40 0.72 -12.80
N ASP A 245 0.69 0.86 -14.10
CA ASP A 245 1.50 -0.11 -14.84
C ASP A 245 2.91 -0.24 -14.25
N PHE A 246 3.55 0.89 -13.89
CA PHE A 246 4.84 0.87 -13.20
C PHE A 246 4.75 0.15 -11.85
N THR A 247 3.71 0.40 -11.07
CA THR A 247 3.52 -0.28 -9.78
C THR A 247 3.41 -1.80 -9.93
N LEU A 248 2.76 -2.26 -11.00
CA LEU A 248 2.54 -3.67 -11.29
C LEU A 248 3.68 -4.31 -12.13
N SER A 249 4.68 -3.52 -12.55
CA SER A 249 5.88 -4.02 -13.22
C SER A 249 6.82 -4.76 -12.27
N ASP A 250 7.81 -5.48 -12.81
CA ASP A 250 8.83 -6.17 -12.01
C ASP A 250 9.53 -5.23 -11.03
N GLN A 251 9.81 -3.99 -11.43
CA GLN A 251 10.43 -2.98 -10.57
C GLN A 251 9.50 -2.56 -9.43
N GLY A 252 8.23 -2.31 -9.71
CA GLY A 252 7.23 -1.98 -8.68
C GLY A 252 6.99 -3.15 -7.73
N VAL A 253 6.90 -4.38 -8.26
CA VAL A 253 6.78 -5.62 -7.48
C VAL A 253 7.99 -5.81 -6.56
N ALA A 254 9.21 -5.56 -7.06
CA ALA A 254 10.42 -5.64 -6.24
C ALA A 254 10.39 -4.63 -5.06
N ILE A 255 9.91 -3.40 -5.30
CA ILE A 255 9.73 -2.40 -4.24
C ILE A 255 8.72 -2.89 -3.19
N MET A 256 7.57 -3.45 -3.60
CA MET A 256 6.57 -4.00 -2.69
C MET A 256 7.16 -5.11 -1.81
N LYS A 257 7.82 -6.10 -2.43
CA LYS A 257 8.46 -7.22 -1.72
C LYS A 257 9.53 -6.74 -0.72
N LYS A 258 10.36 -5.78 -1.11
CA LYS A 258 11.39 -5.18 -0.22
C LYS A 258 10.76 -4.54 1.03
N LYS A 259 9.55 -4.04 0.93
CA LYS A 259 8.78 -3.45 2.05
C LYS A 259 7.97 -4.50 2.83
N GLY A 260 8.10 -5.79 2.52
CA GLY A 260 7.37 -6.87 3.21
C GLY A 260 5.90 -7.02 2.80
N MET A 261 5.49 -6.36 1.71
CA MET A 261 4.15 -6.47 1.17
C MET A 261 4.04 -7.60 0.15
N ILE A 262 2.83 -8.10 -0.04
CA ILE A 262 2.53 -9.19 -0.98
C ILE A 262 1.88 -8.59 -2.22
N PRO A 263 2.56 -8.54 -3.39
CA PRO A 263 1.98 -8.06 -4.62
C PRO A 263 0.79 -8.91 -5.05
N ILE A 264 -0.26 -8.28 -5.59
CA ILE A 264 -1.34 -8.98 -6.27
C ILE A 264 -0.92 -9.08 -7.74
N THR A 265 -0.47 -10.26 -8.14
CA THR A 265 -0.19 -10.59 -9.55
C THR A 265 -1.50 -11.00 -10.23
N LYS A 266 -1.66 -10.56 -11.49
CA LYS A 266 -2.78 -10.98 -12.34
C LYS A 266 -2.65 -12.45 -12.73
#